data_cda0931c4d31c283d4c12e433a1c0ba2
#
_entry.id   cda0931c4d31c283d4c12e433a1c0ba2
#
_cell.length_a   1.000
_cell.length_b   1.000
_cell.length_c   1.000
_cell.angle_alpha   90.00
_cell.angle_beta   90.00
_cell.angle_gamma   90.00
#
_symmetry.space_group_name_H-M   'P 1'
#
loop_
_entity.id
_entity.type
_entity.pdbx_description
1 polymer ?
#
loop_
_entity_poly.entity_id
_entity_poly.type
_entity_poly.pdbx_seq_one_letter_code
_entity_poly.pdbx_strand_id
1 'polypeptide(L)'
;MTTIYFSVTNDLVGDQRVHRIISTLVEAGAEVTLVGRKLKCSKALDAREYNTYRMRLLFTRGFLFYACFNLRLFFFLLFRRKIDILVANDLDTLPANYLISRLRKIKLVYDSHEYFTEVPELMGRESVRKFWLSIEKRILPHLENAYTVSGPIAEVYRDKYKLDFNVIHNYPLRKKILSTFKLPFDPEGDKLLIYQGAVNMGRGLELLIDAISGMEGVKLVIAGDGDILVALKEKIAGLKLGNRVFLIGKIPFEQLHGLTLQADAGVSLEEDLGLNYRYALPNKLFDYIQAGIPVLVSDLPEMKKVVEKYKIGMIAERREKNHIIDLLKTLLFDDEKRAFWNRGLAVAAKELCWENEEEKLMEIYRRAGFGGL
;
A
#
# COMPACT_ATOMS: atom_id res chain seq x y z
N MET A 1 -11.69 19.74 -21.35
CA MET A 1 -11.60 18.57 -20.47
C MET A 1 -10.29 17.86 -20.77
N THR A 2 -9.44 17.67 -19.78
CA THR A 2 -8.13 17.04 -19.92
C THR A 2 -8.28 15.52 -19.89
N THR A 3 -7.75 14.83 -20.90
CA THR A 3 -7.85 13.36 -21.04
C THR A 3 -6.58 12.69 -20.56
N ILE A 4 -6.70 11.86 -19.51
CA ILE A 4 -5.58 11.23 -18.80
C ILE A 4 -5.66 9.72 -18.90
N TYR A 5 -4.54 9.06 -19.24
CA TYR A 5 -4.43 7.61 -19.28
C TYR A 5 -3.49 7.11 -18.20
N PHE A 6 -4.01 6.31 -17.28
CA PHE A 6 -3.28 5.59 -16.25
C PHE A 6 -2.97 4.17 -16.70
N SER A 7 -1.78 3.67 -16.36
CA SER A 7 -1.36 2.31 -16.67
C SER A 7 -0.85 1.60 -15.42
N VAL A 8 -1.39 0.39 -15.15
CA VAL A 8 -0.97 -0.50 -14.07
C VAL A 8 -0.85 -1.93 -14.60
N THR A 9 -0.01 -2.77 -14.01
CA THR A 9 0.12 -4.18 -14.42
C THR A 9 -0.83 -5.13 -13.68
N ASN A 10 -1.62 -4.63 -12.71
CA ASN A 10 -2.62 -5.39 -11.97
C ASN A 10 -3.97 -5.51 -12.71
N ASP A 11 -4.95 -6.16 -12.10
CA ASP A 11 -6.29 -6.41 -12.68
C ASP A 11 -7.36 -5.36 -12.33
N LEU A 12 -6.93 -4.24 -11.75
CA LEU A 12 -7.74 -3.07 -11.38
C LEU A 12 -8.71 -3.26 -10.20
N VAL A 13 -8.81 -4.45 -9.62
CA VAL A 13 -9.80 -4.75 -8.58
C VAL A 13 -9.42 -4.15 -7.23
N GLY A 14 -8.15 -4.25 -6.85
CA GLY A 14 -7.69 -3.95 -5.47
C GLY A 14 -6.78 -2.74 -5.31
N ASP A 15 -6.53 -1.96 -6.36
CA ASP A 15 -5.59 -0.84 -6.32
C ASP A 15 -6.24 0.43 -5.76
N GLN A 16 -6.24 0.56 -4.45
CA GLN A 16 -6.88 1.66 -3.74
C GLN A 16 -6.15 3.00 -3.94
N ARG A 17 -4.81 2.99 -4.10
CA ARG A 17 -4.04 4.20 -4.35
C ARG A 17 -4.42 4.83 -5.68
N VAL A 18 -4.34 4.04 -6.74
CA VAL A 18 -4.68 4.50 -8.08
C VAL A 18 -6.15 4.93 -8.16
N HIS A 19 -7.04 4.20 -7.48
CA HIS A 19 -8.44 4.57 -7.43
C HIS A 19 -8.65 5.96 -6.78
N ARG A 20 -8.03 6.24 -5.62
CA ARG A 20 -8.13 7.56 -4.96
C ARG A 20 -7.58 8.68 -5.84
N ILE A 21 -6.37 8.50 -6.40
CA ILE A 21 -5.76 9.48 -7.29
C ILE A 21 -6.67 9.81 -8.47
N ILE A 22 -7.22 8.78 -9.11
CA ILE A 22 -8.13 8.96 -10.25
C ILE A 22 -9.42 9.66 -9.82
N SER A 23 -10.02 9.28 -8.70
CA SER A 23 -11.25 9.91 -8.20
C SER A 23 -11.05 11.42 -7.96
N THR A 24 -9.96 11.81 -7.30
CA THR A 24 -9.61 13.23 -7.12
C THR A 24 -9.49 14.00 -8.46
N LEU A 25 -8.87 13.37 -9.48
CA LEU A 25 -8.74 14.00 -10.80
C LEU A 25 -10.07 14.08 -11.56
N VAL A 26 -10.93 13.07 -11.42
CA VAL A 26 -12.27 13.05 -12.04
C VAL A 26 -13.16 14.11 -11.38
N GLU A 27 -13.14 14.22 -10.06
CA GLU A 27 -13.84 15.28 -9.31
C GLU A 27 -13.37 16.68 -9.72
N ALA A 28 -12.07 16.81 -10.09
CA ALA A 28 -11.52 18.05 -10.64
C ALA A 28 -11.78 18.26 -12.15
N GLY A 29 -12.58 17.40 -12.79
CA GLY A 29 -13.02 17.55 -14.18
C GLY A 29 -12.15 16.85 -15.24
N ALA A 30 -11.31 15.88 -14.87
CA ALA A 30 -10.57 15.06 -15.84
C ALA A 30 -11.43 13.96 -16.46
N GLU A 31 -11.17 13.65 -17.72
CA GLU A 31 -11.61 12.40 -18.34
C GLU A 31 -10.51 11.35 -18.20
N VAL A 32 -10.72 10.32 -17.37
CA VAL A 32 -9.68 9.33 -17.05
C VAL A 32 -10.00 7.97 -17.63
N THR A 33 -8.97 7.32 -18.18
CA THR A 33 -8.99 5.88 -18.55
C THR A 33 -7.88 5.15 -17.82
N LEU A 34 -8.24 4.15 -17.01
CA LEU A 34 -7.32 3.25 -16.34
C LEU A 34 -7.12 1.96 -17.12
N VAL A 35 -5.88 1.67 -17.49
CA VAL A 35 -5.49 0.49 -18.28
C VAL A 35 -4.76 -0.51 -17.41
N GLY A 36 -5.22 -1.76 -17.40
CA GLY A 36 -4.57 -2.86 -16.69
C GLY A 36 -4.71 -4.20 -17.41
N ARG A 37 -4.54 -5.31 -16.70
CA ARG A 37 -4.68 -6.66 -17.28
C ARG A 37 -5.95 -7.36 -16.84
N LYS A 38 -6.40 -8.35 -17.60
CA LYS A 38 -7.47 -9.29 -17.24
C LYS A 38 -6.88 -10.68 -17.04
N LEU A 39 -6.96 -11.20 -15.83
CA LEU A 39 -6.65 -12.59 -15.52
C LEU A 39 -7.89 -13.49 -15.71
N LYS A 40 -7.67 -14.81 -15.77
CA LYS A 40 -8.80 -15.78 -15.85
C LYS A 40 -9.71 -15.70 -14.61
N CYS A 41 -9.10 -15.43 -13.43
CA CYS A 41 -9.79 -15.33 -12.14
C CYS A 41 -10.17 -13.89 -11.74
N SER A 42 -9.93 -12.88 -12.60
CA SER A 42 -10.29 -11.49 -12.28
C SER A 42 -11.78 -11.35 -12.07
N LYS A 43 -12.16 -10.79 -10.92
CA LYS A 43 -13.56 -10.42 -10.61
C LYS A 43 -14.08 -9.36 -11.59
N ALA A 44 -15.39 -9.21 -11.63
CA ALA A 44 -16.00 -8.04 -12.27
C ALA A 44 -15.49 -6.76 -11.58
N LEU A 45 -15.45 -5.67 -12.32
CA LEU A 45 -15.19 -4.35 -11.72
C LEU A 45 -16.53 -3.73 -11.31
N ASP A 46 -16.53 -3.12 -10.14
CA ASP A 46 -17.66 -2.30 -9.73
C ASP A 46 -17.77 -1.07 -10.62
N ALA A 47 -18.95 -0.45 -10.66
CA ALA A 47 -19.17 0.80 -11.39
C ALA A 47 -18.19 1.89 -10.89
N ARG A 48 -17.55 2.59 -11.82
CA ARG A 48 -16.59 3.65 -11.52
C ARG A 48 -16.91 4.89 -12.36
N GLU A 49 -16.60 6.06 -11.84
CA GLU A 49 -16.82 7.33 -12.53
C GLU A 49 -15.77 7.61 -13.64
N TYR A 50 -14.90 6.64 -13.92
CA TYR A 50 -13.89 6.71 -14.95
C TYR A 50 -13.83 5.46 -15.81
N ASN A 51 -13.29 5.58 -17.00
CA ASN A 51 -13.17 4.48 -17.96
C ASN A 51 -12.12 3.47 -17.50
N THR A 52 -12.40 2.19 -17.73
CA THR A 52 -11.44 1.10 -17.44
C THR A 52 -11.24 0.23 -18.67
N TYR A 53 -10.00 -0.20 -18.89
CA TYR A 53 -9.67 -1.14 -19.95
C TYR A 53 -8.75 -2.23 -19.44
N ARG A 54 -9.17 -3.49 -19.49
CA ARG A 54 -8.38 -4.65 -19.06
C ARG A 54 -7.91 -5.47 -20.25
N MET A 55 -6.59 -5.48 -20.50
CA MET A 55 -5.97 -6.25 -21.58
C MET A 55 -5.90 -7.74 -21.25
N ARG A 56 -6.28 -8.61 -22.16
CA ARG A 56 -5.99 -10.05 -22.10
C ARG A 56 -4.59 -10.27 -22.65
N LEU A 57 -3.73 -10.96 -21.90
CA LEU A 57 -2.34 -11.19 -22.24
C LEU A 57 -2.08 -12.68 -22.48
N LEU A 58 -1.14 -13.00 -23.37
CA LEU A 58 -0.73 -14.37 -23.64
C LEU A 58 0.07 -14.96 -22.47
N PHE A 59 0.90 -14.12 -21.84
CA PHE A 59 1.73 -14.49 -20.70
C PHE A 59 1.23 -13.76 -19.46
N THR A 60 1.21 -14.45 -18.31
CA THR A 60 0.68 -13.90 -17.05
C THR A 60 1.75 -13.72 -15.97
N ARG A 61 2.97 -14.21 -16.19
CA ARG A 61 4.08 -14.18 -15.22
C ARG A 61 5.44 -14.04 -15.93
N GLY A 62 6.44 -13.57 -15.18
CA GLY A 62 7.84 -13.49 -15.61
C GLY A 62 8.10 -12.43 -16.67
N PHE A 63 9.29 -12.48 -17.27
CA PHE A 63 9.76 -11.49 -18.24
C PHE A 63 8.81 -11.32 -19.45
N LEU A 64 8.33 -12.42 -20.02
CA LEU A 64 7.42 -12.39 -21.16
C LEU A 64 6.10 -11.69 -20.87
N PHE A 65 5.62 -11.75 -19.62
CA PHE A 65 4.46 -10.99 -19.19
C PHE A 65 4.72 -9.47 -19.34
N TYR A 66 5.80 -8.96 -18.77
CA TYR A 66 6.11 -7.53 -18.83
C TYR A 66 6.36 -7.05 -20.25
N ALA A 67 7.06 -7.85 -21.06
CA ALA A 67 7.28 -7.55 -22.47
C ALA A 67 5.96 -7.48 -23.26
N CYS A 68 5.11 -8.48 -23.10
CA CYS A 68 3.79 -8.55 -23.77
C CYS A 68 2.87 -7.41 -23.29
N PHE A 69 2.88 -7.09 -21.99
CA PHE A 69 2.11 -5.99 -21.43
C PHE A 69 2.53 -4.66 -22.04
N ASN A 70 3.82 -4.33 -21.99
CA ASN A 70 4.33 -3.06 -22.51
C ASN A 70 4.14 -2.94 -24.03
N LEU A 71 4.32 -4.01 -24.80
CA LEU A 71 4.06 -4.00 -26.23
C LEU A 71 2.59 -3.72 -26.56
N ARG A 72 1.66 -4.39 -25.86
CA ARG A 72 0.21 -4.13 -26.05
C ARG A 72 -0.20 -2.76 -25.56
N LEU A 73 0.36 -2.29 -24.43
CA LEU A 73 0.10 -0.95 -23.93
C LEU A 73 0.60 0.10 -24.91
N PHE A 74 1.80 -0.08 -25.48
CA PHE A 74 2.36 0.81 -26.49
C PHE A 74 1.40 0.97 -27.68
N PHE A 75 0.96 -0.12 -28.29
CA PHE A 75 0.03 -0.04 -29.42
C PHE A 75 -1.35 0.49 -29.01
N PHE A 76 -1.84 0.13 -27.83
CA PHE A 76 -3.08 0.66 -27.30
C PHE A 76 -3.03 2.19 -27.19
N LEU A 77 -1.99 2.75 -26.61
CA LEU A 77 -1.81 4.20 -26.45
C LEU A 77 -1.51 4.90 -27.79
N LEU A 78 -0.75 4.25 -28.68
CA LEU A 78 -0.39 4.81 -29.98
C LEU A 78 -1.61 5.17 -30.83
N PHE A 79 -2.65 4.32 -30.80
CA PHE A 79 -3.87 4.50 -31.60
C PHE A 79 -4.98 5.29 -30.91
N ARG A 80 -4.74 5.86 -29.71
CA ARG A 80 -5.70 6.77 -29.06
C ARG A 80 -5.60 8.17 -29.68
N ARG A 81 -6.75 8.74 -30.05
CA ARG A 81 -6.76 10.06 -30.72
C ARG A 81 -6.31 11.18 -29.81
N LYS A 82 -6.90 11.26 -28.60
CA LYS A 82 -6.64 12.32 -27.62
C LYS A 82 -6.03 11.71 -26.36
N ILE A 83 -4.86 12.17 -25.97
CA ILE A 83 -4.20 11.93 -24.69
C ILE A 83 -3.47 13.21 -24.34
N ASP A 84 -3.81 13.86 -23.25
CA ASP A 84 -3.15 15.05 -22.78
C ASP A 84 -2.05 14.70 -21.77
N ILE A 85 -2.29 13.72 -20.88
CA ILE A 85 -1.35 13.26 -19.87
C ILE A 85 -1.32 11.73 -19.83
N LEU A 86 -0.14 11.16 -19.78
CA LEU A 86 0.11 9.75 -19.48
C LEU A 86 0.57 9.60 -18.03
N VAL A 87 0.08 8.57 -17.34
CA VAL A 87 0.53 8.23 -15.99
C VAL A 87 1.01 6.79 -15.97
N ALA A 88 2.31 6.62 -15.70
CA ALA A 88 2.92 5.33 -15.48
C ALA A 88 2.97 5.04 -13.98
N ASN A 89 2.23 4.02 -13.54
CA ASN A 89 2.31 3.54 -12.17
C ASN A 89 3.34 2.41 -12.13
N ASP A 90 4.36 2.61 -11.34
CA ASP A 90 5.54 1.78 -11.20
C ASP A 90 6.41 1.61 -12.46
N LEU A 91 7.61 1.10 -12.23
CA LEU A 91 8.64 0.96 -13.26
C LEU A 91 8.23 -0.01 -14.38
N ASP A 92 7.35 -0.94 -14.09
CA ASP A 92 6.92 -1.99 -15.01
C ASP A 92 5.96 -1.50 -16.11
N THR A 93 5.30 -0.35 -15.92
CA THR A 93 4.50 0.31 -16.97
C THR A 93 5.23 1.45 -17.67
N LEU A 94 6.33 1.91 -17.10
CA LEU A 94 7.05 3.10 -17.53
C LEU A 94 7.60 3.02 -18.98
N PRO A 95 8.16 1.88 -19.48
CA PRO A 95 8.75 1.84 -20.81
C PRO A 95 7.78 2.20 -21.93
N ALA A 96 6.58 1.63 -21.95
CA ALA A 96 5.58 1.93 -22.98
C ALA A 96 5.10 3.38 -22.91
N ASN A 97 4.80 3.86 -21.71
CA ASN A 97 4.37 5.24 -21.48
C ASN A 97 5.45 6.25 -21.90
N TYR A 98 6.71 6.00 -21.55
CA TYR A 98 7.82 6.86 -21.91
C TYR A 98 8.01 6.94 -23.44
N LEU A 99 8.00 5.81 -24.15
CA LEU A 99 8.13 5.78 -25.60
C LEU A 99 6.99 6.55 -26.29
N ILE A 100 5.76 6.38 -25.85
CA ILE A 100 4.60 7.13 -26.40
C ILE A 100 4.70 8.61 -26.07
N SER A 101 5.07 8.96 -24.82
CA SER A 101 5.29 10.36 -24.41
C SER A 101 6.29 11.05 -25.34
N ARG A 102 7.43 10.42 -25.62
CA ARG A 102 8.47 10.96 -26.52
C ARG A 102 8.00 11.03 -27.97
N LEU A 103 7.34 9.98 -28.48
CA LEU A 103 6.89 9.89 -29.86
C LEU A 103 5.81 10.93 -30.19
N ARG A 104 4.84 11.09 -29.27
CA ARG A 104 3.68 11.96 -29.48
C ARG A 104 3.79 13.31 -28.77
N LYS A 105 4.89 13.59 -28.06
CA LYS A 105 5.14 14.79 -27.25
C LYS A 105 4.05 15.04 -26.20
N ILE A 106 3.58 13.95 -25.55
CA ILE A 106 2.58 13.97 -24.48
C ILE A 106 3.32 14.07 -23.14
N LYS A 107 2.77 14.84 -22.19
CA LYS A 107 3.30 14.91 -20.83
C LYS A 107 3.17 13.57 -20.12
N LEU A 108 4.22 13.19 -19.39
CA LEU A 108 4.28 11.94 -18.63
C LEU A 108 4.45 12.26 -17.14
N VAL A 109 3.61 11.63 -16.33
CA VAL A 109 3.73 11.61 -14.87
C VAL A 109 4.12 10.19 -14.45
N TYR A 110 5.06 10.05 -13.55
CA TYR A 110 5.51 8.77 -12.99
C TYR A 110 5.14 8.68 -11.51
N ASP A 111 4.32 7.68 -11.14
CA ASP A 111 3.98 7.35 -9.76
C ASP A 111 4.73 6.09 -9.33
N SER A 112 5.69 6.22 -8.42
CA SER A 112 6.43 5.10 -7.84
C SER A 112 5.80 4.69 -6.52
N HIS A 113 5.07 3.57 -6.51
CA HIS A 113 4.37 3.07 -5.32
C HIS A 113 5.32 2.47 -4.29
N GLU A 114 6.53 2.09 -4.71
CA GLU A 114 7.56 1.49 -3.88
C GLU A 114 8.94 1.69 -4.53
N TYR A 115 10.00 1.40 -3.79
CA TYR A 115 11.34 1.37 -4.41
C TYR A 115 11.49 0.08 -5.22
N PHE A 116 10.96 0.09 -6.43
CA PHE A 116 10.72 -1.07 -7.29
C PHE A 116 11.93 -2.00 -7.45
N THR A 117 13.15 -1.46 -7.57
CA THR A 117 14.36 -2.27 -7.76
C THR A 117 14.90 -2.90 -6.47
N GLU A 118 14.28 -2.60 -5.32
CA GLU A 118 14.63 -3.10 -3.99
C GLU A 118 13.48 -3.88 -3.34
N VAL A 119 12.51 -4.34 -4.13
CA VAL A 119 11.42 -5.19 -3.61
C VAL A 119 11.92 -6.60 -3.29
N PRO A 120 11.36 -7.27 -2.27
CA PRO A 120 11.79 -8.60 -1.86
C PRO A 120 11.76 -9.65 -2.98
N GLU A 121 10.82 -9.53 -3.92
CA GLU A 121 10.67 -10.43 -5.06
C GLU A 121 11.86 -10.41 -6.02
N LEU A 122 12.68 -9.38 -5.96
CA LEU A 122 13.93 -9.24 -6.73
C LEU A 122 15.17 -9.68 -5.94
N MET A 123 15.04 -9.96 -4.64
CA MET A 123 16.14 -10.48 -3.84
C MET A 123 16.54 -11.88 -4.33
N GLY A 124 17.84 -12.09 -4.54
CA GLY A 124 18.36 -13.34 -5.12
C GLY A 124 18.16 -13.49 -6.64
N ARG A 125 17.58 -12.47 -7.32
CA ARG A 125 17.36 -12.46 -8.77
C ARG A 125 18.14 -11.34 -9.45
N GLU A 126 19.46 -11.34 -9.27
CA GLU A 126 20.35 -10.26 -9.71
C GLU A 126 20.23 -9.88 -11.20
N SER A 127 20.05 -10.84 -12.10
CA SER A 127 19.86 -10.57 -13.53
C SER A 127 18.57 -9.78 -13.82
N VAL A 128 17.48 -10.13 -13.12
CA VAL A 128 16.19 -9.44 -13.25
C VAL A 128 16.28 -8.04 -12.64
N ARG A 129 16.91 -7.92 -11.48
CA ARG A 129 17.15 -6.62 -10.82
C ARG A 129 17.99 -5.70 -11.69
N LYS A 130 19.11 -6.20 -12.28
CA LYS A 130 19.95 -5.44 -13.21
C LYS A 130 19.18 -4.98 -14.46
N PHE A 131 18.28 -5.81 -14.97
CA PHE A 131 17.41 -5.42 -16.10
C PHE A 131 16.53 -4.22 -15.72
N TRP A 132 15.81 -4.26 -14.59
CA TRP A 132 14.99 -3.15 -14.13
C TRP A 132 15.79 -1.91 -13.79
N LEU A 133 16.96 -2.05 -13.15
CA LEU A 133 17.90 -0.95 -12.92
C LEU A 133 18.36 -0.29 -14.23
N SER A 134 18.52 -1.06 -15.29
CA SER A 134 18.91 -0.52 -16.61
C SER A 134 17.79 0.33 -17.22
N ILE A 135 16.52 -0.05 -17.05
CA ILE A 135 15.35 0.74 -17.47
C ILE A 135 15.27 2.01 -16.62
N GLU A 136 15.34 1.87 -15.30
CA GLU A 136 15.32 2.98 -14.33
C GLU A 136 16.38 4.04 -14.68
N LYS A 137 17.64 3.63 -14.83
CA LYS A 137 18.77 4.51 -15.20
C LYS A 137 18.61 5.23 -16.54
N ARG A 138 17.93 4.60 -17.51
CA ARG A 138 17.75 5.18 -18.84
C ARG A 138 16.57 6.15 -18.91
N ILE A 139 15.55 5.95 -18.11
CA ILE A 139 14.30 6.71 -18.25
C ILE A 139 14.18 7.80 -17.19
N LEU A 140 14.43 7.50 -15.91
CA LEU A 140 14.18 8.45 -14.82
C LEU A 140 14.87 9.81 -15.00
N PRO A 141 16.15 9.90 -15.44
CA PRO A 141 16.80 11.20 -15.62
C PRO A 141 16.14 12.12 -16.66
N HIS A 142 15.19 11.60 -17.44
CA HIS A 142 14.50 12.34 -18.50
C HIS A 142 13.04 12.68 -18.16
N LEU A 143 12.59 12.36 -16.92
CA LEU A 143 11.25 12.67 -16.45
C LEU A 143 11.22 14.08 -15.86
N GLU A 144 10.07 14.76 -16.02
CA GLU A 144 9.83 16.10 -15.46
C GLU A 144 8.89 16.05 -14.26
N ASN A 145 7.94 15.10 -14.25
CA ASN A 145 6.92 14.99 -13.23
C ASN A 145 6.95 13.59 -12.63
N ALA A 146 7.35 13.49 -11.37
CA ALA A 146 7.40 12.23 -10.65
C ALA A 146 7.02 12.43 -9.19
N TYR A 147 6.39 11.39 -8.61
CA TYR A 147 6.12 11.35 -7.19
C TYR A 147 6.21 9.91 -6.66
N THR A 148 6.40 9.80 -5.36
CA THR A 148 6.50 8.52 -4.64
C THR A 148 5.81 8.59 -3.29
N VAL A 149 5.82 7.49 -2.54
CA VAL A 149 5.03 7.31 -1.31
C VAL A 149 5.71 7.77 -0.03
N SER A 150 7.02 8.00 -0.03
CA SER A 150 7.75 8.41 1.18
C SER A 150 8.96 9.30 0.88
N GLY A 151 9.32 10.14 1.86
CA GLY A 151 10.46 11.06 1.77
C GLY A 151 11.79 10.37 1.48
N PRO A 152 12.18 9.32 2.22
CA PRO A 152 13.44 8.62 1.97
C PRO A 152 13.55 8.00 0.57
N ILE A 153 12.46 7.47 0.01
CA ILE A 153 12.46 6.98 -1.38
C ILE A 153 12.68 8.15 -2.37
N ALA A 154 12.04 9.30 -2.14
CA ALA A 154 12.24 10.49 -2.94
C ALA A 154 13.70 10.99 -2.89
N GLU A 155 14.32 10.97 -1.71
CA GLU A 155 15.75 11.32 -1.51
C GLU A 155 16.68 10.37 -2.26
N VAL A 156 16.46 9.06 -2.18
CA VAL A 156 17.23 8.07 -2.95
C VAL A 156 17.16 8.34 -4.45
N TYR A 157 15.98 8.62 -4.98
CA TYR A 157 15.82 8.94 -6.39
C TYR A 157 16.51 10.27 -6.78
N ARG A 158 16.40 11.29 -5.93
CA ARG A 158 17.08 12.58 -6.12
C ARG A 158 18.59 12.42 -6.18
N ASP A 159 19.15 11.69 -5.22
CA ASP A 159 20.61 11.47 -5.16
C ASP A 159 21.13 10.68 -6.35
N LYS A 160 20.37 9.66 -6.76
CA LYS A 160 20.77 8.72 -7.81
C LYS A 160 20.56 9.27 -9.23
N TYR A 161 19.47 10.01 -9.47
CA TYR A 161 19.04 10.43 -10.81
C TYR A 161 18.95 11.94 -10.99
N LYS A 162 19.18 12.73 -9.95
CA LYS A 162 19.05 14.20 -9.96
C LYS A 162 17.64 14.64 -10.38
N LEU A 163 16.64 13.82 -10.05
CA LEU A 163 15.24 14.06 -10.31
C LEU A 163 14.52 14.31 -8.98
N ASP A 164 13.85 15.46 -8.86
CA ASP A 164 13.04 15.78 -7.70
C ASP A 164 11.71 15.03 -7.75
N PHE A 165 11.57 14.05 -6.87
CA PHE A 165 10.32 13.36 -6.63
C PHE A 165 9.49 14.13 -5.60
N ASN A 166 8.24 14.41 -5.93
CA ASN A 166 7.28 14.85 -4.93
C ASN A 166 6.87 13.67 -4.04
N VAL A 167 6.39 13.95 -2.85
CA VAL A 167 5.91 12.90 -1.94
C VAL A 167 4.40 13.02 -1.81
N ILE A 168 3.70 11.99 -2.24
CA ILE A 168 2.25 11.80 -2.08
C ILE A 168 2.05 10.50 -1.32
N HIS A 169 1.75 10.62 -0.03
CA HIS A 169 1.56 9.48 0.83
C HIS A 169 0.30 8.70 0.47
N ASN A 170 0.30 7.41 0.79
CA ASN A 170 -0.87 6.55 0.54
C ASN A 170 -1.87 6.58 1.72
N TYR A 171 -2.18 7.79 2.21
CA TYR A 171 -3.13 7.96 3.29
C TYR A 171 -4.56 7.54 2.88
N PRO A 172 -5.35 6.96 3.79
CA PRO A 172 -6.76 6.69 3.52
C PRO A 172 -7.59 7.98 3.53
N LEU A 173 -8.77 7.92 2.93
CA LEU A 173 -9.81 8.94 3.14
C LEU A 173 -10.20 9.00 4.63
N ARG A 174 -10.62 10.17 5.12
CA ARG A 174 -11.28 10.28 6.43
C ARG A 174 -12.53 9.42 6.40
N LYS A 175 -12.44 8.26 7.03
CA LYS A 175 -13.52 7.27 6.92
C LYS A 175 -14.68 7.64 7.85
N LYS A 176 -15.87 7.80 7.28
CA LYS A 176 -17.11 7.53 7.99
C LYS A 176 -17.32 6.02 8.01
N ILE A 177 -17.95 5.48 9.04
CA ILE A 177 -18.31 4.04 9.11
C ILE A 177 -19.19 3.73 7.89
N LEU A 178 -18.63 2.99 6.94
CA LEU A 178 -19.34 2.65 5.69
C LEU A 178 -20.13 1.34 5.83
N SER A 179 -19.62 0.40 6.62
CA SER A 179 -20.30 -0.88 6.88
C SER A 179 -19.84 -1.49 8.20
N THR A 180 -20.73 -2.30 8.80
CA THR A 180 -20.38 -3.15 9.95
C THR A 180 -19.80 -4.45 9.46
N PHE A 181 -18.77 -4.96 10.17
CA PHE A 181 -18.24 -6.30 9.95
C PHE A 181 -18.63 -7.19 11.13
N LYS A 182 -19.17 -8.37 10.85
CA LYS A 182 -19.45 -9.35 11.91
C LYS A 182 -18.26 -10.28 12.08
N LEU A 183 -17.65 -10.26 13.26
CA LEU A 183 -16.60 -11.23 13.59
C LEU A 183 -17.11 -12.66 13.47
N PRO A 184 -16.33 -13.61 12.93
CA PRO A 184 -16.71 -15.02 12.84
C PRO A 184 -16.60 -15.77 14.18
N PHE A 185 -16.31 -15.08 15.27
CA PHE A 185 -16.20 -15.60 16.65
C PHE A 185 -16.64 -14.52 17.65
N ASP A 186 -16.91 -14.94 18.89
CA ASP A 186 -17.17 -14.03 20.01
C ASP A 186 -15.83 -13.67 20.70
N PRO A 187 -15.49 -12.39 20.91
CA PRO A 187 -14.35 -12.00 21.72
C PRO A 187 -14.40 -12.48 23.18
N GLU A 188 -15.59 -12.76 23.74
CA GLU A 188 -15.79 -13.28 25.12
C GLU A 188 -15.14 -12.42 26.22
N GLY A 189 -15.01 -11.11 25.96
CA GLY A 189 -14.35 -10.17 26.88
C GLY A 189 -12.82 -10.10 26.74
N ASP A 190 -12.21 -10.94 25.91
CA ASP A 190 -10.79 -10.83 25.58
C ASP A 190 -10.48 -9.57 24.77
N LYS A 191 -9.27 -9.05 24.92
CA LYS A 191 -8.74 -7.97 24.09
C LYS A 191 -8.52 -8.45 22.66
N LEU A 192 -8.94 -7.65 21.69
CA LEU A 192 -8.81 -7.98 20.27
C LEU A 192 -7.65 -7.25 19.62
N LEU A 193 -6.66 -8.00 19.17
CA LEU A 193 -5.52 -7.51 18.39
C LEU A 193 -5.76 -7.77 16.91
N ILE A 194 -5.43 -6.81 16.03
CA ILE A 194 -5.62 -6.96 14.60
C ILE A 194 -4.31 -6.82 13.83
N TYR A 195 -4.13 -7.72 12.85
CA TYR A 195 -3.25 -7.53 11.70
C TYR A 195 -4.08 -7.53 10.42
N GLN A 196 -3.85 -6.57 9.53
CA GLN A 196 -4.47 -6.53 8.21
C GLN A 196 -3.45 -6.27 7.10
N GLY A 197 -3.61 -6.96 5.97
CA GLY A 197 -2.75 -6.81 4.79
C GLY A 197 -2.22 -8.12 4.22
N ALA A 198 -1.13 -8.04 3.44
CA ALA A 198 -0.51 -9.21 2.85
C ALA A 198 0.08 -10.13 3.92
N VAL A 199 -0.23 -11.43 3.84
CA VAL A 199 0.27 -12.48 4.73
C VAL A 199 1.52 -13.11 4.10
N ASN A 200 2.55 -12.27 3.94
CA ASN A 200 3.80 -12.63 3.28
C ASN A 200 4.96 -12.71 4.28
N MET A 201 6.04 -13.37 3.87
CA MET A 201 7.29 -13.40 4.62
C MET A 201 7.76 -11.98 4.99
N GLY A 202 8.36 -11.84 6.17
CA GLY A 202 8.88 -10.55 6.65
C GLY A 202 7.82 -9.61 7.23
N ARG A 203 6.58 -10.06 7.41
CA ARG A 203 5.52 -9.24 8.04
C ARG A 203 5.43 -9.42 9.56
N GLY A 204 6.28 -10.29 10.14
CA GLY A 204 6.38 -10.53 11.58
C GLY A 204 5.21 -11.31 12.18
N LEU A 205 4.43 -12.01 11.35
CA LEU A 205 3.25 -12.76 11.80
C LEU A 205 3.62 -13.98 12.63
N GLU A 206 4.72 -14.66 12.30
CA GLU A 206 5.23 -15.80 13.06
C GLU A 206 5.61 -15.39 14.48
N LEU A 207 6.33 -14.27 14.64
CA LEU A 207 6.69 -13.69 15.94
C LEU A 207 5.47 -13.26 16.73
N LEU A 208 4.48 -12.65 16.05
CA LEU A 208 3.23 -12.22 16.68
C LEU A 208 2.44 -13.42 17.23
N ILE A 209 2.32 -14.51 16.47
CA ILE A 209 1.66 -15.75 16.91
C ILE A 209 2.42 -16.37 18.10
N ASP A 210 3.75 -16.37 18.08
CA ASP A 210 4.57 -16.82 19.21
C ASP A 210 4.31 -15.96 20.46
N ALA A 211 4.18 -14.65 20.32
CA ALA A 211 3.85 -13.76 21.43
C ALA A 211 2.45 -14.07 22.00
N ILE A 212 1.45 -14.24 21.15
CA ILE A 212 0.09 -14.59 21.58
C ILE A 212 0.04 -15.93 22.33
N SER A 213 0.92 -16.89 21.99
CA SER A 213 0.98 -18.18 22.72
C SER A 213 1.37 -17.99 24.20
N GLY A 214 2.06 -16.94 24.56
CA GLY A 214 2.50 -16.62 25.93
C GLY A 214 1.60 -15.61 26.65
N MET A 215 0.44 -15.26 26.10
CA MET A 215 -0.50 -14.29 26.72
C MET A 215 -1.85 -14.96 26.96
N GLU A 216 -2.59 -14.47 27.92
CA GLU A 216 -3.99 -14.81 28.18
C GLU A 216 -4.89 -13.58 27.99
N GLY A 217 -6.19 -13.77 27.79
CA GLY A 217 -7.14 -12.66 27.62
C GLY A 217 -6.93 -11.85 26.34
N VAL A 218 -6.30 -12.45 25.29
CA VAL A 218 -6.03 -11.78 24.01
C VAL A 218 -6.38 -12.71 22.85
N LYS A 219 -7.17 -12.21 21.92
CA LYS A 219 -7.46 -12.84 20.62
C LYS A 219 -6.80 -12.04 19.50
N LEU A 220 -6.27 -12.72 18.49
CA LEU A 220 -5.63 -12.13 17.31
C LEU A 220 -6.45 -12.43 16.06
N VAL A 221 -6.81 -11.38 15.33
CA VAL A 221 -7.39 -11.49 13.99
C VAL A 221 -6.35 -11.13 12.94
N ILE A 222 -6.19 -12.00 11.95
CA ILE A 222 -5.34 -11.77 10.78
C ILE A 222 -6.25 -11.73 9.55
N ALA A 223 -6.43 -10.52 9.00
CA ALA A 223 -7.23 -10.24 7.80
C ALA A 223 -6.31 -10.06 6.60
N GLY A 224 -6.27 -11.04 5.71
CA GLY A 224 -5.42 -11.00 4.52
C GLY A 224 -5.17 -12.37 3.92
N ASP A 225 -4.30 -12.39 2.91
CA ASP A 225 -3.88 -13.60 2.20
C ASP A 225 -2.44 -13.43 1.73
N GLY A 226 -1.71 -14.52 1.55
CA GLY A 226 -0.32 -14.46 1.11
C GLY A 226 0.39 -15.81 1.14
N ASP A 227 1.69 -15.76 0.87
CA ASP A 227 2.54 -16.91 0.64
C ASP A 227 2.83 -17.76 1.88
N ILE A 228 2.77 -17.18 3.09
CA ILE A 228 3.01 -17.90 4.34
C ILE A 228 1.74 -18.40 5.04
N LEU A 229 0.55 -18.26 4.43
CA LEU A 229 -0.72 -18.58 5.06
C LEU A 229 -0.80 -20.05 5.53
N VAL A 230 -0.25 -21.00 4.73
CA VAL A 230 -0.21 -22.43 5.07
C VAL A 230 0.67 -22.65 6.30
N ALA A 231 1.88 -22.08 6.31
CA ALA A 231 2.80 -22.19 7.44
C ALA A 231 2.22 -21.62 8.73
N LEU A 232 1.48 -20.49 8.64
CA LEU A 232 0.79 -19.92 9.82
C LEU A 232 -0.32 -20.84 10.33
N LYS A 233 -1.09 -21.49 9.46
CA LYS A 233 -2.11 -22.48 9.89
C LYS A 233 -1.48 -23.65 10.65
N GLU A 234 -0.38 -24.19 10.15
CA GLU A 234 0.37 -25.27 10.80
C GLU A 234 0.92 -24.83 12.16
N LYS A 235 1.49 -23.62 12.23
CA LYS A 235 1.99 -23.02 13.47
C LYS A 235 0.89 -22.82 14.53
N ILE A 236 -0.26 -22.28 14.14
CA ILE A 236 -1.43 -22.09 15.02
C ILE A 236 -1.92 -23.44 15.57
N ALA A 237 -2.00 -24.46 14.72
CA ALA A 237 -2.41 -25.82 15.13
C ALA A 237 -1.39 -26.44 16.08
N GLY A 238 -0.09 -26.35 15.78
CA GLY A 238 1.00 -26.88 16.62
C GLY A 238 1.03 -26.23 18.01
N LEU A 239 0.73 -24.95 18.11
CA LEU A 239 0.64 -24.19 19.37
C LEU A 239 -0.73 -24.30 20.05
N LYS A 240 -1.71 -25.00 19.48
CA LYS A 240 -3.10 -25.17 19.98
C LYS A 240 -3.82 -23.80 20.17
N LEU A 241 -3.61 -22.86 19.27
CA LEU A 241 -4.16 -21.52 19.32
C LEU A 241 -5.43 -21.30 18.48
N GLY A 242 -6.09 -22.35 18.04
CA GLY A 242 -7.23 -22.28 17.12
C GLY A 242 -8.45 -21.51 17.67
N ASN A 243 -8.57 -21.33 18.98
CA ASN A 243 -9.60 -20.52 19.64
C ASN A 243 -9.14 -19.07 19.96
N ARG A 244 -7.91 -18.69 19.60
CA ARG A 244 -7.32 -17.38 19.94
C ARG A 244 -6.70 -16.65 18.75
N VAL A 245 -6.32 -17.35 17.68
CA VAL A 245 -5.75 -16.77 16.46
C VAL A 245 -6.61 -17.14 15.27
N PHE A 246 -7.19 -16.14 14.62
CA PHE A 246 -8.18 -16.31 13.56
C PHE A 246 -7.66 -15.77 12.24
N LEU A 247 -7.45 -16.66 11.27
CA LEU A 247 -7.10 -16.31 9.89
C LEU A 247 -8.40 -16.16 9.09
N ILE A 248 -8.88 -14.95 8.88
CA ILE A 248 -10.20 -14.69 8.29
C ILE A 248 -10.17 -14.42 6.78
N GLY A 249 -8.97 -14.50 6.17
CA GLY A 249 -8.82 -14.29 4.73
C GLY A 249 -8.95 -12.82 4.29
N LYS A 250 -9.11 -12.62 2.99
CA LYS A 250 -9.31 -11.27 2.41
C LYS A 250 -10.69 -10.74 2.72
N ILE A 251 -10.74 -9.56 3.31
CA ILE A 251 -11.97 -8.82 3.59
C ILE A 251 -12.18 -7.77 2.48
N PRO A 252 -13.41 -7.57 1.98
CA PRO A 252 -13.73 -6.46 1.10
C PRO A 252 -13.32 -5.13 1.73
N PHE A 253 -12.77 -4.23 0.92
CA PHE A 253 -12.22 -2.96 1.42
C PHE A 253 -13.24 -2.13 2.20
N GLU A 254 -14.50 -2.14 1.75
CA GLU A 254 -15.61 -1.42 2.38
C GLU A 254 -15.92 -1.92 3.80
N GLN A 255 -15.61 -3.19 4.09
CA GLN A 255 -15.85 -3.82 5.39
C GLN A 255 -14.62 -3.78 6.31
N LEU A 256 -13.42 -3.52 5.75
CA LEU A 256 -12.16 -3.60 6.51
C LEU A 256 -12.12 -2.60 7.66
N HIS A 257 -12.61 -1.38 7.45
CA HIS A 257 -12.66 -0.38 8.51
C HIS A 257 -13.61 -0.80 9.65
N GLY A 258 -14.77 -1.39 9.32
CA GLY A 258 -15.71 -1.92 10.31
C GLY A 258 -15.14 -3.09 11.14
N LEU A 259 -14.22 -3.87 10.57
CA LEU A 259 -13.44 -4.86 11.32
C LEU A 259 -12.43 -4.17 12.24
N THR A 260 -11.66 -3.22 11.71
CA THR A 260 -10.59 -2.53 12.45
C THR A 260 -11.11 -1.77 13.68
N LEU A 261 -12.30 -1.17 13.58
CA LEU A 261 -12.97 -0.48 14.69
C LEU A 261 -13.31 -1.38 15.87
N GLN A 262 -13.37 -2.69 15.70
CA GLN A 262 -13.66 -3.63 16.77
C GLN A 262 -12.42 -4.06 17.55
N ALA A 263 -11.22 -3.73 17.04
CA ALA A 263 -9.96 -4.10 17.67
C ALA A 263 -9.53 -3.10 18.76
N ASP A 264 -8.85 -3.61 19.78
CA ASP A 264 -8.23 -2.80 20.84
C ASP A 264 -6.90 -2.20 20.43
N ALA A 265 -6.16 -2.87 19.52
CA ALA A 265 -4.90 -2.39 18.98
C ALA A 265 -4.55 -3.02 17.63
N GLY A 266 -3.74 -2.31 16.83
CA GLY A 266 -3.23 -2.79 15.55
C GLY A 266 -1.73 -3.09 15.57
N VAL A 267 -1.28 -4.04 14.74
CA VAL A 267 0.13 -4.47 14.71
C VAL A 267 0.71 -4.38 13.31
N SER A 268 1.96 -3.87 13.22
CA SER A 268 2.75 -3.77 12.00
C SER A 268 4.23 -4.06 12.33
N LEU A 269 4.59 -5.35 12.31
CA LEU A 269 5.90 -5.87 12.73
C LEU A 269 6.77 -6.30 11.54
N GLU A 270 6.87 -5.46 10.52
CA GLU A 270 7.69 -5.71 9.34
C GLU A 270 9.17 -5.88 9.70
N GLU A 271 9.87 -6.74 8.96
CA GLU A 271 11.30 -6.96 9.08
C GLU A 271 12.08 -6.00 8.18
N ASP A 272 13.30 -5.65 8.58
CA ASP A 272 14.21 -4.87 7.74
C ASP A 272 14.86 -5.76 6.67
N LEU A 273 14.09 -6.15 5.66
CA LEU A 273 14.52 -7.01 4.56
C LEU A 273 15.05 -6.22 3.35
N GLY A 274 15.51 -4.99 3.55
CA GLY A 274 16.06 -4.14 2.50
C GLY A 274 15.40 -2.76 2.44
N LEU A 275 15.91 -1.91 1.54
CA LEU A 275 15.55 -0.50 1.51
C LEU A 275 14.05 -0.25 1.30
N ASN A 276 13.39 -1.08 0.51
CA ASN A 276 11.95 -0.96 0.30
C ASN A 276 11.14 -1.18 1.58
N TYR A 277 11.51 -2.19 2.39
CA TYR A 277 10.87 -2.43 3.70
C TYR A 277 11.26 -1.38 4.73
N ARG A 278 12.55 -1.00 4.77
CA ARG A 278 13.08 0.02 5.70
C ARG A 278 12.36 1.36 5.57
N TYR A 279 12.04 1.78 4.35
CA TYR A 279 11.43 3.08 4.05
C TYR A 279 9.93 3.01 3.78
N ALA A 280 9.33 1.83 3.95
CA ALA A 280 7.90 1.64 3.75
C ALA A 280 7.08 2.30 4.86
N LEU A 281 5.95 2.88 4.45
CA LEU A 281 4.84 3.29 5.31
C LEU A 281 3.64 2.41 4.97
N PRO A 282 3.43 1.30 5.70
CA PRO A 282 2.37 0.36 5.38
C PRO A 282 0.98 0.95 5.61
N ASN A 283 0.07 0.75 4.66
CA ASN A 283 -1.30 1.30 4.69
C ASN A 283 -2.05 0.96 5.98
N LYS A 284 -1.82 -0.24 6.53
CA LYS A 284 -2.48 -0.68 7.78
C LYS A 284 -2.22 0.26 8.95
N LEU A 285 -1.03 0.88 9.04
CA LEU A 285 -0.73 1.86 10.09
C LEU A 285 -1.73 3.02 10.06
N PHE A 286 -2.02 3.54 8.87
CA PHE A 286 -2.97 4.64 8.70
C PHE A 286 -4.42 4.20 8.87
N ASP A 287 -4.75 2.96 8.50
CA ASP A 287 -6.07 2.40 8.77
C ASP A 287 -6.32 2.27 10.29
N TYR A 288 -5.32 1.87 11.08
CA TYR A 288 -5.38 1.84 12.54
C TYR A 288 -5.56 3.25 13.14
N ILE A 289 -4.81 4.23 12.60
CA ILE A 289 -4.95 5.64 12.99
C ILE A 289 -6.37 6.14 12.71
N GLN A 290 -6.92 5.87 11.53
CA GLN A 290 -8.29 6.26 11.18
C GLN A 290 -9.38 5.54 12.00
N ALA A 291 -9.08 4.33 12.50
CA ALA A 291 -9.94 3.60 13.42
C ALA A 291 -9.79 4.05 14.89
N GLY A 292 -8.81 4.91 15.18
CA GLY A 292 -8.55 5.39 16.54
C GLY A 292 -7.99 4.33 17.49
N ILE A 293 -7.33 3.29 16.98
CA ILE A 293 -6.73 2.24 17.81
C ILE A 293 -5.22 2.39 17.91
N PRO A 294 -4.62 2.20 19.10
CA PRO A 294 -3.17 2.31 19.29
C PRO A 294 -2.43 1.20 18.54
N VAL A 295 -1.16 1.47 18.24
CA VAL A 295 -0.36 0.60 17.36
C VAL A 295 0.91 0.08 18.01
N LEU A 296 1.29 -1.16 17.66
CA LEU A 296 2.64 -1.67 17.86
C LEU A 296 3.33 -1.80 16.50
N VAL A 297 4.43 -1.10 16.30
CA VAL A 297 5.18 -1.10 15.03
C VAL A 297 6.61 -1.56 15.23
N SER A 298 7.26 -2.03 14.17
CA SER A 298 8.71 -2.25 14.14
C SER A 298 9.49 -0.95 14.25
N ASP A 299 10.72 -1.01 14.75
CA ASP A 299 11.69 0.09 14.76
C ASP A 299 12.27 0.34 13.36
N LEU A 300 11.37 0.65 12.40
CA LEU A 300 11.71 1.08 11.05
C LEU A 300 11.52 2.60 10.93
N PRO A 301 12.42 3.32 10.25
CA PRO A 301 12.52 4.77 10.35
C PRO A 301 11.21 5.54 10.15
N GLU A 302 10.47 5.20 9.10
CA GLU A 302 9.24 5.95 8.77
C GLU A 302 8.07 5.60 9.68
N MET A 303 7.93 4.34 10.10
CA MET A 303 6.90 3.93 11.07
C MET A 303 7.19 4.54 12.44
N LYS A 304 8.46 4.45 12.90
CA LYS A 304 8.92 5.07 14.15
C LYS A 304 8.62 6.56 14.19
N LYS A 305 8.99 7.29 13.14
CA LYS A 305 8.75 8.73 13.00
C LYS A 305 7.26 9.10 13.16
N VAL A 306 6.34 8.31 12.59
CA VAL A 306 4.91 8.54 12.75
C VAL A 306 4.47 8.29 14.19
N VAL A 307 4.88 7.16 14.79
CA VAL A 307 4.49 6.79 16.16
C VAL A 307 5.01 7.78 17.19
N GLU A 308 6.27 8.21 17.07
CA GLU A 308 6.88 9.20 17.97
C GLU A 308 6.27 10.60 17.82
N LYS A 309 6.07 11.06 16.58
CA LYS A 309 5.49 12.38 16.31
C LYS A 309 4.10 12.52 16.91
N TYR A 310 3.24 11.54 16.69
CA TYR A 310 1.84 11.61 17.12
C TYR A 310 1.56 10.95 18.46
N LYS A 311 2.53 10.20 19.02
CA LYS A 311 2.38 9.48 20.29
C LYS A 311 1.15 8.58 20.26
N ILE A 312 1.14 7.59 19.36
CA ILE A 312 -0.05 6.78 19.04
C ILE A 312 0.11 5.29 19.37
N GLY A 313 1.18 4.92 20.07
CA GLY A 313 1.44 3.52 20.41
C GLY A 313 2.88 3.28 20.80
N MET A 314 3.39 2.09 20.48
CA MET A 314 4.71 1.60 20.90
C MET A 314 5.53 1.11 19.71
N ILE A 315 6.87 1.07 19.91
CA ILE A 315 7.86 0.65 18.93
C ILE A 315 8.56 -0.61 19.46
N ALA A 316 8.59 -1.66 18.64
CA ALA A 316 9.29 -2.91 18.94
C ALA A 316 10.78 -2.78 18.53
N GLU A 317 11.62 -2.35 19.44
CA GLU A 317 13.05 -2.19 19.21
C GLU A 317 13.78 -3.54 19.08
N ARG A 318 13.22 -4.60 19.66
CA ARG A 318 13.78 -5.96 19.61
C ARG A 318 12.72 -6.94 19.13
N ARG A 319 13.14 -7.89 18.30
CA ARG A 319 12.28 -8.94 17.73
C ARG A 319 12.32 -10.23 18.56
N GLU A 320 12.12 -10.08 19.86
CA GLU A 320 12.13 -11.18 20.83
C GLU A 320 10.71 -11.41 21.36
N LYS A 321 10.29 -12.67 21.48
CA LYS A 321 8.95 -13.06 21.94
C LYS A 321 8.55 -12.33 23.23
N ASN A 322 9.41 -12.39 24.26
CA ASN A 322 9.09 -11.80 25.57
C ASN A 322 8.99 -10.26 25.50
N HIS A 323 9.85 -9.61 24.71
CA HIS A 323 9.76 -8.17 24.50
C HIS A 323 8.44 -7.78 23.83
N ILE A 324 8.00 -8.51 22.81
CA ILE A 324 6.72 -8.27 22.16
C ILE A 324 5.55 -8.50 23.14
N ILE A 325 5.60 -9.54 23.98
CA ILE A 325 4.59 -9.79 25.02
C ILE A 325 4.48 -8.58 25.96
N ASP A 326 5.59 -8.05 26.46
CA ASP A 326 5.60 -6.93 27.41
C ASP A 326 5.02 -5.66 26.78
N LEU A 327 5.38 -5.39 25.51
CA LEU A 327 4.81 -4.28 24.75
C LEU A 327 3.29 -4.47 24.52
N LEU A 328 2.84 -5.65 24.14
CA LEU A 328 1.42 -5.94 23.92
C LEU A 328 0.60 -5.86 25.22
N LYS A 329 1.15 -6.32 26.36
CA LYS A 329 0.50 -6.15 27.67
C LYS A 329 0.26 -4.67 27.97
N THR A 330 1.29 -3.85 27.81
CA THR A 330 1.17 -2.40 28.00
C THR A 330 0.15 -1.79 27.02
N LEU A 331 0.23 -2.16 25.73
CA LEU A 331 -0.62 -1.61 24.68
C LEU A 331 -2.12 -1.92 24.90
N LEU A 332 -2.42 -3.11 25.44
CA LEU A 332 -3.79 -3.60 25.57
C LEU A 332 -4.42 -3.32 26.94
N PHE A 333 -3.61 -3.27 28.02
CA PHE A 333 -4.14 -3.27 29.39
C PHE A 333 -3.74 -2.04 30.23
N ASP A 334 -2.88 -1.14 29.73
CA ASP A 334 -2.52 0.10 30.41
C ASP A 334 -3.50 1.23 30.00
N ASP A 335 -4.54 1.43 30.79
CA ASP A 335 -5.62 2.38 30.46
C ASP A 335 -5.13 3.84 30.42
N GLU A 336 -4.13 4.21 31.25
CA GLU A 336 -3.56 5.58 31.23
C GLU A 336 -2.83 5.86 29.92
N LYS A 337 -2.01 4.93 29.47
CA LYS A 337 -1.31 5.04 28.16
C LYS A 337 -2.28 5.01 27.01
N ARG A 338 -3.31 4.15 27.08
CA ARG A 338 -4.36 4.09 26.04
C ARG A 338 -5.09 5.43 25.92
N ALA A 339 -5.48 6.04 27.04
CA ALA A 339 -6.09 7.37 27.05
C ALA A 339 -5.16 8.45 26.52
N PHE A 340 -3.84 8.35 26.78
CA PHE A 340 -2.83 9.25 26.22
C PHE A 340 -2.70 9.10 24.71
N TRP A 341 -2.59 7.87 24.19
CA TRP A 341 -2.48 7.60 22.75
C TRP A 341 -3.74 7.98 21.98
N ASN A 342 -4.92 7.83 22.56
CA ASN A 342 -6.19 8.22 21.92
C ASN A 342 -6.21 9.72 21.55
N ARG A 343 -5.60 10.58 22.36
CA ARG A 343 -5.46 12.01 22.02
C ARG A 343 -4.56 12.21 20.80
N GLY A 344 -3.45 11.48 20.74
CA GLY A 344 -2.54 11.51 19.59
C GLY A 344 -3.17 10.97 18.32
N LEU A 345 -3.92 9.86 18.42
CA LEU A 345 -4.66 9.25 17.31
C LEU A 345 -5.69 10.22 16.70
N ALA A 346 -6.41 10.97 17.54
CA ALA A 346 -7.38 11.96 17.06
C ALA A 346 -6.72 13.10 16.26
N VAL A 347 -5.50 13.49 16.61
CA VAL A 347 -4.70 14.48 15.84
C VAL A 347 -4.17 13.83 14.57
N ALA A 348 -3.55 12.64 14.68
CA ALA A 348 -2.97 11.92 13.55
C ALA A 348 -4.02 11.63 12.46
N ALA A 349 -5.23 11.20 12.85
CA ALA A 349 -6.31 10.91 11.90
C ALA A 349 -6.76 12.13 11.08
N LYS A 350 -6.66 13.34 11.65
CA LYS A 350 -6.98 14.59 10.94
C LYS A 350 -5.86 15.02 9.99
N GLU A 351 -4.60 14.77 10.35
CA GLU A 351 -3.45 15.19 9.55
C GLU A 351 -3.09 14.16 8.47
N LEU A 352 -3.13 12.85 8.80
CA LEU A 352 -2.73 11.76 7.94
C LEU A 352 -3.93 11.16 7.19
N CYS A 353 -4.51 11.97 6.32
CA CYS A 353 -5.65 11.60 5.49
C CYS A 353 -5.46 12.09 4.05
N TRP A 354 -6.17 11.44 3.12
CA TRP A 354 -6.06 11.71 1.69
C TRP A 354 -6.41 13.16 1.32
N GLU A 355 -7.40 13.73 1.96
CA GLU A 355 -7.86 15.09 1.73
C GLU A 355 -6.75 16.15 1.91
N ASN A 356 -5.73 15.84 2.73
CA ASN A 356 -4.57 16.72 2.91
C ASN A 356 -3.46 16.49 1.85
N GLU A 357 -3.53 15.38 1.10
CA GLU A 357 -2.61 15.09 0.00
C GLU A 357 -3.15 15.58 -1.36
N GLU A 358 -4.46 15.79 -1.49
CA GLU A 358 -5.12 16.12 -2.75
C GLU A 358 -4.56 17.39 -3.39
N GLU A 359 -4.35 18.48 -2.62
CA GLU A 359 -3.83 19.73 -3.19
C GLU A 359 -2.39 19.55 -3.71
N LYS A 360 -1.54 18.80 -2.99
CA LYS A 360 -0.19 18.49 -3.45
C LYS A 360 -0.21 17.65 -4.75
N LEU A 361 -1.14 16.69 -4.82
CA LEU A 361 -1.35 15.91 -6.03
C LEU A 361 -1.76 16.82 -7.19
N MET A 362 -2.74 17.69 -6.97
CA MET A 362 -3.25 18.61 -7.98
C MET A 362 -2.16 19.55 -8.51
N GLU A 363 -1.25 20.01 -7.67
CA GLU A 363 -0.09 20.82 -8.09
C GLU A 363 0.81 20.06 -9.08
N ILE A 364 1.04 18.75 -8.87
CA ILE A 364 1.84 17.94 -9.79
C ILE A 364 1.16 17.85 -11.15
N TYR A 365 -0.16 17.62 -11.16
CA TYR A 365 -0.91 17.47 -12.40
C TYR A 365 -1.09 18.82 -13.13
N ARG A 366 -1.23 19.94 -12.41
CA ARG A 366 -1.22 21.30 -13.02
C ARG A 366 0.11 21.57 -13.72
N ARG A 367 1.26 21.23 -13.11
CA ARG A 367 2.58 21.31 -13.77
C ARG A 367 2.69 20.41 -14.99
N ALA A 368 2.01 19.28 -14.99
CA ALA A 368 1.91 18.40 -16.15
C ALA A 368 0.91 18.87 -17.21
N GLY A 369 0.26 20.03 -17.03
CA GLY A 369 -0.66 20.63 -18.00
C GLY A 369 -2.14 20.31 -17.74
N PHE A 370 -2.51 19.83 -16.55
CA PHE A 370 -3.90 19.69 -16.17
C PHE A 370 -4.53 21.08 -15.94
N GLY A 371 -5.40 21.47 -16.84
CA GLY A 371 -6.27 22.64 -16.69
C GLY A 371 -7.60 22.20 -16.10
N GLY A 372 -7.68 22.09 -14.77
CA GLY A 372 -8.94 21.88 -14.05
C GLY A 372 -9.83 23.12 -14.11
N LEU A 373 -11.11 22.91 -13.82
CA LEU A 373 -12.12 23.95 -13.67
C LEU A 373 -11.75 24.95 -12.57
#